data_2b518e4c64e9dd2b9991182c75081bd4
#
_entry.id   2b518e4c64e9dd2b9991182c75081bd4
#
_cell.length_a   1.000
_cell.length_b   1.000
_cell.length_c   1.000
_cell.angle_alpha   90.00
_cell.angle_beta   90.00
_cell.angle_gamma   90.00
#
_symmetry.space_group_name_H-M   'P 1'
#
loop_
_entity.id
_entity.type
_entity.pdbx_description
1 polymer ?
#
loop_
_entity_poly.entity_id
_entity_poly.type
_entity_poly.pdbx_seq_one_letter_code
_entity_poly.pdbx_strand_id
1 'polypeptide(L)'
;MASSSCFDVIAVVPPGLEEPAAAEAAALGAAEVRPLRRAVGLRADAATFYRLHLQARLPFRFLRQLARFPCRGKEELYEGVQRAADWERWLPPQLSFRVEASGSVPGLTHSHYSALQVKNALVDRQRQVWGSRSSVDLDDPDLVLHLHLSPGRPGGSGPE
;
A
#
# COMPACT_ATOMS: atom_id res chain seq x y z
N MET A 1 9.73 -5.52 -27.12
CA MET A 1 10.26 -5.35 -25.76
C MET A 1 9.13 -4.80 -24.90
N ALA A 2 8.63 -5.58 -23.96
CA ALA A 2 7.62 -5.09 -23.03
C ALA A 2 8.27 -3.99 -22.18
N SER A 3 7.75 -2.78 -22.28
CA SER A 3 8.13 -1.68 -21.38
C SER A 3 7.77 -2.12 -19.97
N SER A 4 8.75 -2.51 -19.18
CA SER A 4 8.56 -2.89 -17.79
C SER A 4 8.09 -1.65 -17.02
N SER A 5 6.79 -1.53 -16.84
CA SER A 5 6.22 -0.41 -16.09
C SER A 5 6.71 -0.46 -14.65
N CYS A 6 7.46 0.56 -14.23
CA CYS A 6 7.86 0.74 -12.84
C CYS A 6 6.65 1.15 -11.99
N PHE A 7 6.62 0.68 -10.76
CA PHE A 7 5.60 1.00 -9.77
C PHE A 7 6.23 1.39 -8.43
N ASP A 8 5.46 2.10 -7.63
CA ASP A 8 5.89 2.54 -6.31
C ASP A 8 5.88 1.39 -5.31
N VAL A 9 6.92 1.34 -4.48
CA VAL A 9 7.13 0.31 -3.46
C VAL A 9 7.51 0.97 -2.14
N ILE A 10 6.98 0.45 -1.06
CA ILE A 10 7.38 0.79 0.31
C ILE A 10 8.07 -0.43 0.93
N ALA A 11 9.34 -0.31 1.24
CA ALA A 11 10.08 -1.28 2.02
C ALA A 11 9.97 -0.92 3.50
N VAL A 12 9.37 -1.78 4.31
CA VAL A 12 9.21 -1.57 5.75
C VAL A 12 10.48 -2.03 6.45
N VAL A 13 11.08 -1.15 7.25
CA VAL A 13 12.37 -1.40 7.92
C VAL A 13 12.31 -1.12 9.42
N PRO A 14 13.22 -1.71 10.22
CA PRO A 14 13.40 -1.33 11.62
C PRO A 14 13.80 0.14 11.75
N PRO A 15 13.41 0.82 12.85
CA PRO A 15 13.86 2.18 13.10
C PRO A 15 15.39 2.27 13.15
N GLY A 16 15.96 3.29 12.47
CA GLY A 16 17.39 3.51 12.41
C GLY A 16 18.12 2.76 11.28
N LEU A 17 17.41 1.92 10.52
CA LEU A 17 17.97 1.22 9.36
C LEU A 17 17.49 1.79 8.03
N GLU A 18 16.87 2.95 8.04
CA GLU A 18 16.30 3.57 6.84
C GLU A 18 17.37 3.89 5.79
N GLU A 19 18.48 4.51 6.21
CA GLU A 19 19.59 4.87 5.30
C GLU A 19 20.34 3.62 4.78
N PRO A 20 20.76 2.66 5.63
CA PRO A 20 21.37 1.43 5.13
C PRO A 20 20.45 0.65 4.18
N ALA A 21 19.15 0.58 4.48
CA ALA A 21 18.20 -0.13 3.62
C ALA A 21 17.97 0.60 2.28
N ALA A 22 18.01 1.92 2.29
CA ALA A 22 17.96 2.71 1.05
C ALA A 22 19.19 2.43 0.17
N ALA A 23 20.39 2.40 0.76
CA ALA A 23 21.62 2.06 0.05
C ALA A 23 21.58 0.62 -0.52
N GLU A 24 21.10 -0.35 0.28
CA GLU A 24 20.90 -1.73 -0.16
C GLU A 24 19.92 -1.82 -1.34
N ALA A 25 18.76 -1.15 -1.24
CA ALA A 25 17.77 -1.15 -2.30
C ALA A 25 18.30 -0.54 -3.61
N ALA A 26 19.04 0.57 -3.52
CA ALA A 26 19.69 1.20 -4.67
C ALA A 26 20.72 0.27 -5.32
N ALA A 27 21.54 -0.40 -4.53
CA ALA A 27 22.53 -1.37 -5.02
C ALA A 27 21.86 -2.58 -5.72
N LEU A 28 20.63 -2.93 -5.34
CA LEU A 28 19.84 -3.98 -5.97
C LEU A 28 19.05 -3.50 -7.21
N GLY A 29 19.21 -2.23 -7.61
CA GLY A 29 18.67 -1.70 -8.86
C GLY A 29 17.32 -0.95 -8.70
N ALA A 30 16.90 -0.65 -7.47
CA ALA A 30 15.75 0.19 -7.24
C ALA A 30 16.00 1.64 -7.68
N ALA A 31 14.99 2.29 -8.24
CA ALA A 31 15.03 3.69 -8.65
C ALA A 31 14.34 4.59 -7.62
N GLU A 32 14.62 5.89 -7.66
CA GLU A 32 13.97 6.93 -6.85
C GLU A 32 13.92 6.58 -5.35
N VAL A 33 15.02 6.00 -4.85
CA VAL A 33 15.11 5.51 -3.48
C VAL A 33 15.20 6.68 -2.51
N ARG A 34 14.33 6.68 -1.49
CA ARG A 34 14.29 7.73 -0.46
C ARG A 34 14.00 7.13 0.91
N PRO A 35 14.79 7.46 1.93
CA PRO A 35 14.48 7.09 3.30
C PRO A 35 13.20 7.79 3.79
N LEU A 36 12.36 7.05 4.48
CA LEU A 36 11.14 7.53 5.12
C LEU A 36 11.20 7.15 6.61
N ARG A 37 10.20 7.55 7.39
CA ARG A 37 10.14 7.11 8.78
C ARG A 37 9.78 5.63 8.86
N ARG A 38 10.71 4.78 9.33
CA ARG A 38 10.58 3.33 9.45
C ARG A 38 10.28 2.61 8.13
N ALA A 39 10.69 3.22 7.03
CA ALA A 39 10.48 2.67 5.70
C ALA A 39 11.46 3.28 4.69
N VAL A 40 11.51 2.68 3.51
CA VAL A 40 12.16 3.23 2.33
C VAL A 40 11.14 3.26 1.20
N GLY A 41 10.90 4.43 0.62
CA GLY A 41 10.15 4.57 -0.61
C GLY A 41 11.07 4.37 -1.80
N LEU A 42 10.62 3.66 -2.80
CA LEU A 42 11.40 3.39 -4.01
C LEU A 42 10.49 3.07 -5.21
N ARG A 43 11.05 3.05 -6.41
CA ARG A 43 10.39 2.54 -7.60
C ARG A 43 11.12 1.32 -8.14
N ALA A 44 10.36 0.35 -8.59
CA ALA A 44 10.90 -0.88 -9.16
C ALA A 44 10.02 -1.38 -10.31
N ASP A 45 10.65 -2.01 -11.28
CA ASP A 45 9.95 -2.90 -12.19
C ASP A 45 9.78 -4.30 -11.57
N ALA A 46 9.07 -5.19 -12.23
CA ALA A 46 8.82 -6.52 -11.71
C ALA A 46 10.10 -7.30 -11.40
N ALA A 47 11.10 -7.23 -12.28
CA ALA A 47 12.37 -7.95 -12.09
C ALA A 47 13.14 -7.45 -10.87
N THR A 48 13.23 -6.14 -10.71
CA THR A 48 13.85 -5.50 -9.53
C THR A 48 13.07 -5.82 -8.26
N PHE A 49 11.74 -5.80 -8.32
CA PHE A 49 10.89 -6.13 -7.17
C PHE A 49 11.12 -7.56 -6.68
N TYR A 50 11.20 -8.54 -7.58
CA TYR A 50 11.58 -9.91 -7.21
C TYR A 50 13.00 -10.02 -6.69
N ARG A 51 13.95 -9.28 -7.28
CA ARG A 51 15.35 -9.24 -6.80
C ARG A 51 15.44 -8.70 -5.37
N LEU A 52 14.69 -7.65 -5.05
CA LEU A 52 14.59 -7.11 -3.69
C LEU A 52 14.10 -8.17 -2.69
N HIS A 53 13.05 -8.92 -3.03
CA HIS A 53 12.54 -9.99 -2.16
C HIS A 53 13.55 -11.12 -1.94
N LEU A 54 14.38 -11.42 -2.93
CA LEU A 54 15.34 -12.53 -2.85
C LEU A 54 16.67 -12.14 -2.18
N GLN A 55 17.07 -10.88 -2.27
CA GLN A 55 18.43 -10.47 -1.91
C GLN A 55 18.51 -9.41 -0.82
N ALA A 56 17.48 -8.60 -0.61
CA ALA A 56 17.50 -7.61 0.46
C ALA A 56 17.42 -8.28 1.84
N ARG A 57 18.15 -7.72 2.82
CA ARG A 57 18.32 -8.29 4.16
C ARG A 57 17.76 -7.43 5.26
N LEU A 58 17.61 -6.13 5.01
CA LEU A 58 17.20 -5.15 6.01
C LEU A 58 15.68 -4.96 6.10
N PRO A 59 14.91 -4.93 4.98
CA PRO A 59 13.47 -4.80 5.06
C PRO A 59 12.77 -6.06 5.59
N PHE A 60 11.76 -5.86 6.42
CA PHE A 60 10.87 -6.95 6.84
C PHE A 60 9.95 -7.42 5.73
N ARG A 61 9.49 -6.48 4.89
CA ARG A 61 8.56 -6.73 3.79
C ARG A 61 8.56 -5.58 2.80
N PHE A 62 8.12 -5.88 1.60
CA PHE A 62 7.89 -4.91 0.54
C PHE A 62 6.39 -4.83 0.25
N LEU A 63 5.87 -3.62 0.17
CA LEU A 63 4.47 -3.34 -0.15
C LEU A 63 4.42 -2.61 -1.49
N ARG A 64 3.67 -3.12 -2.45
CA ARG A 64 3.37 -2.38 -3.66
C ARG A 64 2.34 -1.30 -3.33
N GLN A 65 2.70 -0.04 -3.54
CA GLN A 65 1.78 1.07 -3.33
C GLN A 65 0.80 1.15 -4.49
N LEU A 66 -0.48 1.01 -4.22
CA LEU A 66 -1.53 1.09 -5.23
C LEU A 66 -1.99 2.52 -5.46
N ALA A 67 -2.10 3.30 -4.39
CA ALA A 67 -2.49 4.70 -4.46
C ALA A 67 -2.02 5.50 -3.24
N ARG A 68 -2.07 6.81 -3.40
CA ARG A 68 -1.93 7.78 -2.32
C ARG A 68 -2.91 8.91 -2.57
N PHE A 69 -3.71 9.26 -1.58
CA PHE A 69 -4.70 10.31 -1.69
C PHE A 69 -4.88 11.02 -0.34
N PRO A 70 -5.28 12.30 -0.34
CA PRO A 70 -5.62 13.01 0.88
C PRO A 70 -6.88 12.42 1.51
N CYS A 71 -6.91 12.36 2.84
CA CYS A 71 -8.03 11.82 3.58
C CYS A 71 -8.14 12.52 4.93
N ARG A 72 -9.28 13.12 5.22
CA ARG A 72 -9.56 13.83 6.47
C ARG A 72 -10.60 13.12 7.35
N GLY A 73 -11.32 12.15 6.79
CA GLY A 73 -12.39 11.44 7.47
C GLY A 73 -12.86 10.21 6.72
N LYS A 74 -13.89 9.58 7.25
CA LYS A 74 -14.37 8.28 6.76
C LYS A 74 -14.93 8.34 5.33
N GLU A 75 -15.60 9.43 4.97
CA GLU A 75 -16.21 9.63 3.65
C GLU A 75 -15.12 9.72 2.58
N GLU A 76 -14.11 10.56 2.81
CA GLU A 76 -12.98 10.71 1.89
C GLU A 76 -12.15 9.41 1.79
N LEU A 77 -12.01 8.67 2.90
CA LEU A 77 -11.36 7.36 2.88
C LEU A 77 -12.14 6.38 2.01
N TYR A 78 -13.45 6.26 2.25
CA TYR A 78 -14.32 5.35 1.51
C TYR A 78 -14.30 5.62 -0.01
N GLU A 79 -14.53 6.87 -0.41
CA GLU A 79 -14.51 7.28 -1.81
C GLU A 79 -13.11 7.16 -2.44
N GLY A 80 -12.08 7.54 -1.69
CA GLY A 80 -10.69 7.42 -2.12
C GLY A 80 -10.30 5.99 -2.41
N VAL A 81 -10.66 5.06 -1.54
CA VAL A 81 -10.41 3.62 -1.73
C VAL A 81 -11.12 3.09 -2.97
N GLN A 82 -12.39 3.46 -3.20
CA GLN A 82 -13.10 2.99 -4.39
C GLN A 82 -12.43 3.40 -5.70
N ARG A 83 -11.74 4.55 -5.71
CA ARG A 83 -11.04 5.09 -6.89
C ARG A 83 -9.54 4.79 -6.92
N ALA A 84 -8.99 4.20 -5.84
CA ALA A 84 -7.56 4.06 -5.63
C ALA A 84 -6.86 3.16 -6.65
N ALA A 85 -7.55 2.15 -7.15
CA ALA A 85 -6.98 1.15 -8.04
C ALA A 85 -8.04 0.51 -8.93
N ASP A 86 -7.56 -0.22 -9.92
CA ASP A 86 -8.38 -1.16 -10.69
C ASP A 86 -8.64 -2.40 -9.83
N TRP A 87 -9.64 -2.30 -8.96
CA TRP A 87 -9.97 -3.37 -8.01
C TRP A 87 -10.45 -4.64 -8.71
N GLU A 88 -11.02 -4.53 -9.89
CA GLU A 88 -11.45 -5.63 -10.72
C GLU A 88 -10.25 -6.54 -11.08
N ARG A 89 -9.07 -5.94 -11.23
CA ARG A 89 -7.82 -6.65 -11.50
C ARG A 89 -7.16 -7.17 -10.23
N TRP A 90 -7.18 -6.38 -9.13
CA TRP A 90 -6.42 -6.69 -7.92
C TRP A 90 -7.14 -7.63 -6.97
N LEU A 91 -8.44 -7.52 -6.88
CA LEU A 91 -9.26 -8.26 -5.93
C LEU A 91 -10.55 -8.75 -6.61
N PRO A 92 -10.46 -9.70 -7.55
CA PRO A 92 -11.65 -10.36 -8.10
C PRO A 92 -12.39 -11.14 -6.99
N PRO A 93 -13.71 -11.35 -7.10
CA PRO A 93 -14.55 -11.90 -6.02
C PRO A 93 -14.17 -13.29 -5.51
N GLN A 94 -13.38 -14.03 -6.28
CA GLN A 94 -12.90 -15.38 -5.92
C GLN A 94 -11.79 -15.35 -4.87
N LEU A 95 -11.06 -14.23 -4.78
CA LEU A 95 -9.97 -14.08 -3.81
C LEU A 95 -10.51 -13.63 -2.45
N SER A 96 -9.94 -14.18 -1.40
CA SER A 96 -10.14 -13.69 -0.04
C SER A 96 -9.17 -12.55 0.29
N PHE A 97 -9.53 -11.71 1.25
CA PHE A 97 -8.66 -10.60 1.64
C PHE A 97 -8.76 -10.24 3.11
N ARG A 98 -7.72 -9.55 3.57
CA ARG A 98 -7.65 -8.89 4.88
C ARG A 98 -7.18 -7.45 4.72
N VAL A 99 -7.68 -6.56 5.55
CA VAL A 99 -7.20 -5.17 5.63
C VAL A 99 -6.47 -4.95 6.94
N GLU A 100 -5.24 -4.49 6.86
CA GLU A 100 -4.43 -4.02 7.98
C GLU A 100 -4.34 -2.50 7.91
N ALA A 101 -4.65 -1.81 8.99
CA ALA A 101 -4.54 -0.36 9.06
C ALA A 101 -3.54 0.07 10.13
N SER A 102 -2.77 1.10 9.83
CA SER A 102 -1.79 1.71 10.72
C SER A 102 -1.80 3.23 10.61
N GLY A 103 -1.30 3.89 11.65
CA GLY A 103 -1.33 5.33 11.74
C GLY A 103 -2.71 5.87 12.11
N SER A 104 -2.82 7.19 12.13
CA SER A 104 -4.08 7.89 12.43
C SER A 104 -4.05 9.32 11.89
N VAL A 105 -5.24 9.84 11.62
CA VAL A 105 -5.46 11.26 11.31
C VAL A 105 -6.67 11.75 12.10
N PRO A 106 -6.85 13.07 12.30
CA PRO A 106 -8.08 13.59 12.87
C PRO A 106 -9.29 13.04 12.12
N GLY A 107 -10.26 12.47 12.82
CA GLY A 107 -11.44 11.81 12.23
C GLY A 107 -11.29 10.32 11.92
N LEU A 108 -10.06 9.78 11.92
CA LEU A 108 -9.76 8.35 11.77
C LEU A 108 -8.69 7.92 12.79
N THR A 109 -9.06 7.91 14.05
CA THR A 109 -8.14 7.65 15.17
C THR A 109 -7.98 6.17 15.51
N HIS A 110 -8.92 5.33 15.08
CA HIS A 110 -8.93 3.90 15.39
C HIS A 110 -8.63 3.08 14.13
N SER A 111 -7.52 2.36 14.12
CA SER A 111 -7.06 1.55 13.00
C SER A 111 -8.08 0.47 12.59
N HIS A 112 -8.72 -0.18 13.57
CA HIS A 112 -9.76 -1.18 13.28
C HIS A 112 -10.96 -0.59 12.53
N TYR A 113 -11.41 0.60 12.94
CA TYR A 113 -12.48 1.31 12.25
C TYR A 113 -12.07 1.71 10.82
N SER A 114 -10.84 2.20 10.65
CA SER A 114 -10.30 2.57 9.34
C SER A 114 -10.20 1.35 8.42
N ALA A 115 -9.75 0.20 8.92
CA ALA A 115 -9.73 -1.05 8.18
C ALA A 115 -11.14 -1.50 7.75
N LEU A 116 -12.14 -1.32 8.62
CA LEU A 116 -13.53 -1.62 8.32
C LEU A 116 -14.09 -0.73 7.20
N GLN A 117 -13.73 0.55 7.18
CA GLN A 117 -14.15 1.47 6.08
C GLN A 117 -13.55 1.04 4.73
N VAL A 118 -12.27 0.68 4.70
CA VAL A 118 -11.63 0.12 3.49
C VAL A 118 -12.33 -1.14 3.02
N LYS A 119 -12.58 -2.08 3.93
CA LYS A 119 -13.31 -3.31 3.61
C LYS A 119 -14.69 -3.02 3.01
N ASN A 120 -15.46 -2.11 3.62
CA ASN A 120 -16.80 -1.75 3.14
C ASN A 120 -16.74 -1.14 1.75
N ALA A 121 -15.83 -0.21 1.49
CA ALA A 121 -15.65 0.42 0.19
C ALA A 121 -15.37 -0.61 -0.92
N LEU A 122 -14.51 -1.60 -0.64
CA LEU A 122 -14.17 -2.67 -1.58
C LEU A 122 -15.35 -3.61 -1.85
N VAL A 123 -16.01 -4.06 -0.79
CA VAL A 123 -17.16 -4.97 -0.89
C VAL A 123 -18.31 -4.33 -1.65
N ASP A 124 -18.59 -3.04 -1.39
CA ASP A 124 -19.67 -2.33 -2.06
C ASP A 124 -19.35 -2.14 -3.55
N ARG A 125 -18.12 -1.79 -3.89
CA ARG A 125 -17.69 -1.72 -5.29
C ARG A 125 -17.81 -3.08 -6.01
N GLN A 126 -17.38 -4.15 -5.37
CA GLN A 126 -17.49 -5.49 -5.95
C GLN A 126 -18.95 -5.89 -6.20
N ARG A 127 -19.84 -5.58 -5.26
CA ARG A 127 -21.28 -5.83 -5.43
C ARG A 127 -21.89 -5.04 -6.58
N GLN A 128 -21.45 -3.78 -6.76
CA GLN A 128 -21.91 -2.94 -7.86
C GLN A 128 -21.46 -3.49 -9.23
N VAL A 129 -20.22 -3.98 -9.33
CA VAL A 129 -19.63 -4.45 -10.60
C VAL A 129 -20.03 -5.88 -10.93
N TRP A 130 -20.01 -6.77 -9.93
CA TRP A 130 -20.20 -8.24 -10.16
C TRP A 130 -21.41 -8.86 -9.48
N GLY A 131 -22.12 -8.11 -8.66
CA GLY A 131 -23.21 -8.68 -7.84
C GLY A 131 -22.75 -9.63 -6.75
N SER A 132 -21.44 -9.88 -6.63
CA SER A 132 -20.82 -10.77 -5.66
C SER A 132 -19.65 -10.06 -4.98
N ARG A 133 -19.07 -10.65 -3.94
CA ARG A 133 -17.98 -10.07 -3.19
C ARG A 133 -16.96 -11.11 -2.73
N SER A 134 -15.73 -10.66 -2.51
CA SER A 134 -14.68 -11.41 -1.84
C SER A 134 -15.04 -11.74 -0.39
N SER A 135 -14.60 -12.89 0.09
CA SER A 135 -14.64 -13.20 1.51
C SER A 135 -13.52 -12.51 2.27
N VAL A 136 -13.77 -12.22 3.54
CA VAL A 136 -12.72 -11.77 4.46
C VAL A 136 -12.15 -13.00 5.16
N ASP A 137 -10.85 -13.20 5.05
CA ASP A 137 -10.12 -14.23 5.77
C ASP A 137 -9.04 -13.55 6.61
N LEU A 138 -9.08 -13.75 7.92
CA LEU A 138 -8.15 -13.11 8.85
C LEU A 138 -6.89 -13.93 9.07
N ASP A 139 -6.93 -15.21 8.78
CA ASP A 139 -5.85 -16.15 9.06
C ASP A 139 -4.96 -16.37 7.84
N ASP A 140 -5.55 -16.74 6.70
CA ASP A 140 -4.83 -17.07 5.47
C ASP A 140 -5.47 -16.43 4.22
N PRO A 141 -5.47 -15.08 4.12
CA PRO A 141 -6.04 -14.39 2.98
C PRO A 141 -5.16 -14.49 1.72
N ASP A 142 -5.80 -14.56 0.56
CA ASP A 142 -5.09 -14.48 -0.73
C ASP A 142 -4.43 -13.11 -0.93
N LEU A 143 -5.03 -12.04 -0.37
CA LEU A 143 -4.51 -10.68 -0.48
C LEU A 143 -4.57 -9.94 0.86
N VAL A 144 -3.46 -9.37 1.28
CA VAL A 144 -3.39 -8.43 2.42
C VAL A 144 -3.27 -7.01 1.90
N LEU A 145 -4.25 -6.17 2.24
CA LEU A 145 -4.24 -4.75 1.92
C LEU A 145 -3.79 -3.94 3.12
N HIS A 146 -2.79 -3.09 2.93
CA HIS A 146 -2.27 -2.23 3.98
C HIS A 146 -2.73 -0.79 3.76
N LEU A 147 -3.47 -0.25 4.72
CA LEU A 147 -3.79 1.17 4.83
C LEU A 147 -2.80 1.83 5.78
N HIS A 148 -2.11 2.87 5.33
CA HIS A 148 -1.30 3.71 6.21
C HIS A 148 -1.84 5.14 6.23
N LEU A 149 -2.27 5.59 7.42
CA LEU A 149 -2.72 6.95 7.67
C LEU A 149 -1.58 7.75 8.29
N SER A 150 -1.19 8.84 7.66
CA SER A 150 -0.19 9.76 8.22
C SER A 150 -0.70 11.19 8.18
N PRO A 151 -0.43 11.99 9.23
CA PRO A 151 -0.67 13.43 9.15
C PRO A 151 0.08 13.99 7.94
N GLY A 152 -0.61 14.74 7.09
CA GLY A 152 0.04 15.46 5.99
C GLY A 152 1.11 16.39 6.56
N ARG A 153 2.24 16.55 5.87
CA ARG A 153 3.18 17.63 6.20
C ARG A 153 2.44 18.96 6.00
N PRO A 154 2.40 19.85 6.98
CA PRO A 154 1.92 21.20 6.74
C PRO A 154 2.81 21.85 5.67
N GLY A 155 2.25 22.17 4.50
CA GLY A 155 2.93 22.89 3.42
C GLY A 155 3.55 22.05 2.31
N GLY A 156 3.27 20.78 2.19
CA GLY A 156 3.71 19.96 1.04
C GLY A 156 2.68 20.00 -0.08
N SER A 157 2.83 20.94 -1.03
CA SER A 157 2.30 20.83 -2.38
C SER A 157 2.77 19.49 -2.97
N GLY A 158 1.93 18.85 -3.76
CA GLY A 158 2.21 17.56 -4.36
C GLY A 158 3.47 17.52 -5.23
N PRO A 159 3.81 16.35 -5.79
CA PRO A 159 5.06 16.15 -6.50
C PRO A 159 5.16 17.09 -7.71
N GLU A 160 6.22 17.89 -7.74
CA GLU A 160 6.82 18.27 -9.00
C GLU A 160 7.55 17.04 -9.56
#